data_0c19c74e4cb5503095c08b79624942bf
#
_entry.id   0c19c74e4cb5503095c08b79624942bf
#
_cell.length_a   1.000
_cell.length_b   1.000
_cell.length_c   1.000
_cell.angle_alpha   90.00
_cell.angle_beta   90.00
_cell.angle_gamma   90.00
#
_symmetry.space_group_name_H-M   'P 1'
#
loop_
_entity.id
_entity.type
_entity.pdbx_description
1 polymer ?
#
loop_
_entity_poly.entity_id
_entity_poly.type
_entity_poly.pdbx_seq_one_letter_code
_entity_poly.pdbx_strand_id
1 'polypeptide(L)'
;MEKFIAELEQCRLAELEAYLKATGLSNTTLSSDEENALNAFNGKNSGGNTPCGLTWQSFKLGDLFEVLSSKKIYRANTIKIHDTQIENSYPYVVRAATNNGIKGFIIDDPIFANEKNTLSFAQDTFTVFYQKQPYFTGNKVKILKPKFAFKSPKILHFISAILQFILKPLIWGLGSTTESIAEFKFSLPLKPTAKTQTLKDIDFHFMRTFINALMKQTIQGVVQYSNAKMQATKEAISQEAPTQKDSLF
;
A
#
# COMPACT_ATOMS: atom_id res chain seq x y z
N MET A 1 -22.50 22.41 24.07
CA MET A 1 -22.29 21.13 23.34
C MET A 1 -21.59 21.37 22.01
N GLU A 2 -22.03 22.33 21.21
CA GLU A 2 -21.44 22.69 19.91
C GLU A 2 -19.97 23.09 19.98
N LYS A 3 -19.60 23.97 20.94
CA LYS A 3 -18.20 24.39 21.15
C LYS A 3 -17.26 23.19 21.44
N PHE A 4 -17.70 22.24 22.27
CA PHE A 4 -16.94 21.03 22.58
C PHE A 4 -16.74 20.15 21.34
N ILE A 5 -17.79 20.00 20.51
CA ILE A 5 -17.72 19.26 19.25
C ILE A 5 -16.73 19.93 18.29
N ALA A 6 -16.77 21.26 18.16
CA ALA A 6 -15.87 22.02 17.31
C ALA A 6 -14.41 21.89 17.77
N GLU A 7 -14.13 21.96 19.06
CA GLU A 7 -12.78 21.79 19.63
C GLU A 7 -12.26 20.36 19.38
N LEU A 8 -13.12 19.33 19.52
CA LEU A 8 -12.76 17.94 19.23
C LEU A 8 -12.48 17.72 17.73
N GLU A 9 -13.28 18.30 16.85
CA GLU A 9 -13.05 18.24 15.40
C GLU A 9 -11.75 18.95 15.02
N GLN A 10 -11.46 20.11 15.60
CA GLN A 10 -10.22 20.84 15.37
C GLN A 10 -8.99 20.03 15.79
N CYS A 11 -9.04 19.34 16.92
CA CYS A 11 -7.98 18.46 17.38
C CYS A 11 -7.72 17.31 16.39
N ARG A 12 -8.78 16.64 15.93
CA ARG A 12 -8.69 15.55 14.96
C ARG A 12 -8.16 16.00 13.59
N LEU A 13 -8.55 17.20 13.14
CA LEU A 13 -8.06 17.77 11.90
C LEU A 13 -6.58 18.13 11.99
N ALA A 14 -6.13 18.66 13.14
CA ALA A 14 -4.71 18.93 13.39
C ALA A 14 -3.86 17.64 13.42
N GLU A 15 -4.37 16.56 14.01
CA GLU A 15 -3.72 15.25 13.99
C GLU A 15 -3.61 14.69 12.56
N LEU A 16 -4.67 14.81 11.75
CA LEU A 16 -4.66 14.41 10.34
C LEU A 16 -3.63 15.23 9.55
N GLU A 17 -3.59 16.55 9.73
CA GLU A 17 -2.63 17.43 9.05
C GLU A 17 -1.19 17.06 9.44
N ALA A 18 -0.92 16.84 10.72
CA ALA A 18 0.38 16.39 11.22
C ALA A 18 0.79 15.04 10.60
N TYR A 19 -0.14 14.10 10.53
CA TYR A 19 0.08 12.80 9.88
C TYR A 19 0.41 12.94 8.38
N LEU A 20 -0.39 13.72 7.65
CA LEU A 20 -0.17 13.96 6.22
C LEU A 20 1.20 14.62 5.97
N LYS A 21 1.58 15.58 6.82
CA LYS A 21 2.89 16.25 6.75
C LYS A 21 4.03 15.26 7.04
N ALA A 22 3.92 14.47 8.11
CA ALA A 22 4.94 13.49 8.51
C ALA A 22 5.15 12.39 7.47
N THR A 23 4.10 12.02 6.74
CA THR A 23 4.15 11.01 5.69
C THR A 23 4.48 11.55 4.30
N GLY A 24 4.66 12.87 4.15
CA GLY A 24 4.90 13.53 2.88
C GLY A 24 3.67 13.55 1.95
N LEU A 25 2.48 13.29 2.49
CA LEU A 25 1.22 13.21 1.77
C LEU A 25 0.41 14.51 1.78
N SER A 26 0.91 15.56 2.45
CA SER A 26 0.27 16.89 2.47
C SER A 26 0.33 17.59 1.10
N ASN A 27 1.33 17.30 0.28
CA ASN A 27 1.41 17.80 -1.09
C ASN A 27 0.74 16.82 -2.04
N THR A 28 -0.49 17.11 -2.44
CA THR A 28 -1.29 16.31 -3.39
C THR A 28 -1.16 16.78 -4.84
N THR A 29 -0.37 17.83 -5.10
CA THR A 29 -0.08 18.26 -6.47
C THR A 29 0.80 17.22 -7.16
N LEU A 30 0.38 16.78 -8.33
CA LEU A 30 1.15 15.86 -9.15
C LEU A 30 2.37 16.58 -9.73
N SER A 31 3.50 15.92 -9.77
CA SER A 31 4.63 16.35 -10.59
C SER A 31 4.42 15.95 -12.04
N SER A 32 5.17 16.57 -12.97
CA SER A 32 5.12 16.21 -14.39
C SER A 32 5.41 14.73 -14.62
N ASP A 33 6.33 14.13 -13.87
CA ASP A 33 6.64 12.70 -13.97
C ASP A 33 5.46 11.83 -13.51
N GLU A 34 4.75 12.25 -12.47
CA GLU A 34 3.57 11.55 -11.95
C GLU A 34 2.39 11.64 -12.92
N GLU A 35 2.17 12.81 -13.53
CA GLU A 35 1.16 12.98 -14.59
C GLU A 35 1.50 12.13 -15.82
N ASN A 36 2.76 12.15 -16.26
CA ASN A 36 3.23 11.33 -17.36
C ASN A 36 3.04 9.84 -17.08
N ALA A 37 3.32 9.38 -15.86
CA ALA A 37 3.12 7.99 -15.48
C ALA A 37 1.64 7.57 -15.53
N LEU A 38 0.72 8.43 -15.06
CA LEU A 38 -0.72 8.20 -15.18
C LEU A 38 -1.19 8.17 -16.63
N ASN A 39 -0.73 9.12 -17.45
CA ASN A 39 -1.07 9.22 -18.86
C ASN A 39 -0.55 8.01 -19.66
N ALA A 40 0.69 7.58 -19.40
CA ALA A 40 1.28 6.41 -20.01
C ALA A 40 0.50 5.13 -19.66
N PHE A 41 0.08 4.98 -18.42
CA PHE A 41 -0.72 3.84 -17.97
C PHE A 41 -2.11 3.82 -18.62
N ASN A 42 -2.75 4.98 -18.72
CA ASN A 42 -4.10 5.12 -19.29
C ASN A 42 -4.11 5.13 -20.83
N GLY A 43 -2.96 5.00 -21.48
CA GLY A 43 -2.85 5.08 -22.95
C GLY A 43 -3.18 6.46 -23.52
N LYS A 44 -3.22 7.52 -22.70
CA LYS A 44 -3.47 8.89 -23.14
C LYS A 44 -2.20 9.52 -23.67
N ASN A 45 -2.21 9.88 -24.96
CA ASN A 45 -1.12 10.62 -25.58
C ASN A 45 -1.13 12.08 -25.11
N SER A 46 -0.09 12.52 -24.45
CA SER A 46 0.21 13.94 -24.39
C SER A 46 0.85 14.35 -25.71
N GLY A 47 0.11 14.99 -26.55
CA GLY A 47 0.37 15.74 -27.79
C GLY A 47 1.76 15.80 -28.42
N GLY A 48 2.48 14.72 -28.53
CA GLY A 48 3.76 14.63 -29.20
C GLY A 48 3.92 13.31 -29.96
N ASN A 49 4.69 13.33 -31.06
CA ASN A 49 4.93 12.19 -31.95
C ASN A 49 5.71 11.01 -31.34
N THR A 50 5.70 10.83 -30.03
CA THR A 50 6.32 9.69 -29.35
C THR A 50 5.25 8.63 -29.10
N PRO A 51 5.51 7.34 -29.38
CA PRO A 51 4.59 6.27 -29.02
C PRO A 51 4.43 6.27 -27.50
N CYS A 52 3.37 6.88 -27.00
CA CYS A 52 3.05 6.90 -25.58
C CYS A 52 2.32 5.61 -25.24
N GLY A 53 3.06 4.57 -25.00
CA GLY A 53 2.56 3.31 -24.49
C GLY A 53 3.65 2.63 -23.73
N LEU A 54 3.29 2.08 -22.54
CA LEU A 54 4.20 1.23 -21.80
C LEU A 54 4.40 -0.07 -22.56
N THR A 55 5.65 -0.45 -22.77
CA THR A 55 5.97 -1.80 -23.21
C THR A 55 5.90 -2.73 -22.01
N TRP A 56 5.11 -3.77 -22.11
CA TRP A 56 4.95 -4.77 -21.06
C TRP A 56 5.60 -6.08 -21.49
N GLN A 57 6.33 -6.70 -20.56
CA GLN A 57 6.97 -7.99 -20.75
C GLN A 57 6.51 -8.97 -19.67
N SER A 58 6.27 -10.22 -20.08
CA SER A 58 5.90 -11.30 -19.18
C SER A 58 7.13 -11.90 -18.53
N PHE A 59 7.09 -12.05 -17.20
CA PHE A 59 8.12 -12.70 -16.38
C PHE A 59 7.49 -13.80 -15.54
N LYS A 60 8.26 -14.83 -15.21
CA LYS A 60 7.86 -15.80 -14.19
C LYS A 60 8.02 -15.16 -12.80
N LEU A 61 7.11 -15.49 -11.89
CA LEU A 61 7.21 -15.03 -10.51
C LEU A 61 8.51 -15.47 -9.85
N GLY A 62 8.94 -16.71 -10.12
CA GLY A 62 10.20 -17.26 -9.63
C GLY A 62 11.46 -16.54 -10.15
N ASP A 63 11.38 -15.78 -11.25
CA ASP A 63 12.51 -14.98 -11.72
C ASP A 63 12.75 -13.78 -10.80
N LEU A 64 11.67 -13.20 -10.24
CA LEU A 64 11.73 -12.00 -9.39
C LEU A 64 11.70 -12.32 -7.91
N PHE A 65 11.11 -13.43 -7.52
CA PHE A 65 10.91 -13.78 -6.12
C PHE A 65 11.38 -15.21 -5.81
N GLU A 66 11.97 -15.37 -4.65
CA GLU A 66 12.12 -16.67 -4.03
C GLU A 66 10.81 -17.00 -3.31
N VAL A 67 10.21 -18.15 -3.65
CA VAL A 67 8.96 -18.60 -3.05
C VAL A 67 9.28 -19.50 -1.86
N LEU A 68 9.02 -18.98 -0.66
CA LEU A 68 9.38 -19.64 0.60
C LEU A 68 8.15 -20.16 1.34
N SER A 69 8.31 -21.23 2.05
CA SER A 69 7.35 -21.67 3.06
C SER A 69 7.54 -20.86 4.34
N SER A 70 6.44 -20.70 5.10
CA SER A 70 6.48 -20.09 6.42
C SER A 70 7.45 -20.82 7.34
N LYS A 71 8.24 -20.08 8.13
CA LYS A 71 9.17 -20.68 9.12
C LYS A 71 8.42 -21.50 10.18
N LYS A 72 7.27 -21.01 10.62
CA LYS A 72 6.35 -21.70 11.54
C LYS A 72 4.91 -21.36 11.18
N ILE A 73 4.02 -22.34 11.24
CA ILE A 73 2.61 -22.19 10.95
C ILE A 73 1.84 -22.17 12.26
N TYR A 74 1.06 -21.10 12.46
CA TYR A 74 0.25 -20.91 13.65
C TYR A 74 -1.22 -21.20 13.35
N ARG A 75 -1.89 -21.87 14.30
CA ARG A 75 -3.33 -22.12 14.24
C ARG A 75 -4.05 -21.12 15.12
N ALA A 76 -4.98 -20.36 14.57
CA ALA A 76 -5.68 -19.29 15.28
C ALA A 76 -6.42 -19.72 16.57
N ASN A 77 -6.83 -21.00 16.64
CA ASN A 77 -7.52 -21.56 17.79
C ASN A 77 -6.58 -22.04 18.92
N THR A 78 -5.25 -22.03 18.68
CA THR A 78 -4.27 -22.51 19.66
C THR A 78 -3.33 -21.42 20.17
N ILE A 79 -3.51 -20.17 19.72
CA ILE A 79 -2.67 -19.04 20.06
C ILE A 79 -3.52 -17.87 20.57
N LYS A 80 -2.94 -17.05 21.43
CA LYS A 80 -3.54 -15.78 21.83
C LYS A 80 -3.29 -14.74 20.75
N ILE A 81 -4.35 -14.15 20.22
CA ILE A 81 -4.30 -13.08 19.20
C ILE A 81 -4.75 -11.78 19.90
N HIS A 82 -3.96 -10.73 19.71
CA HIS A 82 -4.25 -9.38 20.18
C HIS A 82 -4.76 -8.54 19.02
N ASP A 83 -5.78 -7.73 19.26
CA ASP A 83 -6.38 -6.87 18.21
C ASP A 83 -5.47 -5.71 17.84
N THR A 84 -4.65 -5.23 18.76
CA THR A 84 -3.68 -4.16 18.59
C THR A 84 -2.26 -4.67 18.81
N GLN A 85 -1.29 -4.01 18.20
CA GLN A 85 0.12 -4.34 18.41
C GLN A 85 0.55 -3.93 19.82
N ILE A 86 1.05 -4.90 20.56
CA ILE A 86 1.62 -4.72 21.89
C ILE A 86 3.12 -5.00 21.86
N GLU A 87 3.81 -4.73 22.95
CA GLU A 87 5.24 -4.97 23.08
C GLU A 87 5.60 -6.43 22.73
N ASN A 88 6.67 -6.64 21.99
CA ASN A 88 7.16 -7.94 21.51
C ASN A 88 6.16 -8.74 20.66
N SER A 89 5.09 -8.12 20.17
CA SER A 89 4.16 -8.75 19.25
C SER A 89 4.44 -8.41 17.79
N TYR A 90 4.10 -9.35 16.91
CA TYR A 90 4.26 -9.23 15.46
C TYR A 90 2.93 -9.50 14.76
N PRO A 91 2.70 -8.93 13.57
CA PRO A 91 1.51 -9.23 12.78
C PRO A 91 1.34 -10.72 12.56
N TYR A 92 0.13 -11.20 12.71
CA TYR A 92 -0.30 -12.55 12.37
C TYR A 92 -1.07 -12.51 11.04
N VAL A 93 -0.41 -12.92 9.98
CA VAL A 93 -0.90 -12.89 8.60
C VAL A 93 -1.59 -14.20 8.24
N VAL A 94 -2.81 -14.11 7.77
CA VAL A 94 -3.67 -15.24 7.39
C VAL A 94 -4.22 -15.04 5.98
N ARG A 95 -5.03 -15.98 5.50
CA ARG A 95 -5.72 -15.94 4.20
C ARG A 95 -6.95 -15.03 4.24
N ALA A 96 -6.78 -13.79 4.67
CA ALA A 96 -7.83 -12.77 4.66
C ALA A 96 -7.62 -11.81 3.49
N ALA A 97 -8.70 -11.30 2.93
CA ALA A 97 -8.65 -10.35 1.82
C ALA A 97 -8.58 -8.89 2.27
N THR A 98 -8.73 -8.63 3.57
CA THR A 98 -8.74 -7.30 4.17
C THR A 98 -7.55 -7.10 5.09
N ASN A 99 -7.28 -5.85 5.49
CA ASN A 99 -6.25 -5.47 6.45
C ASN A 99 -4.87 -6.10 6.17
N ASN A 100 -4.40 -6.07 4.91
CA ASN A 100 -3.14 -6.71 4.49
C ASN A 100 -2.99 -8.19 4.89
N GLY A 101 -4.11 -8.91 5.05
CA GLY A 101 -4.12 -10.28 5.56
C GLY A 101 -3.87 -10.40 7.05
N ILE A 102 -3.71 -9.29 7.79
CA ILE A 102 -3.40 -9.26 9.21
C ILE A 102 -4.68 -9.52 10.01
N LYS A 103 -4.74 -10.65 10.72
CA LYS A 103 -5.83 -10.99 11.63
C LYS A 103 -5.70 -10.34 13.01
N GLY A 104 -4.49 -9.98 13.41
CA GLY A 104 -4.14 -9.41 14.70
C GLY A 104 -2.64 -9.56 14.95
N PHE A 105 -2.24 -9.57 16.19
CA PHE A 105 -0.84 -9.65 16.61
C PHE A 105 -0.64 -10.80 17.58
N ILE A 106 0.48 -11.50 17.46
CA ILE A 106 0.86 -12.61 18.35
C ILE A 106 2.27 -12.43 18.87
N ILE A 107 2.54 -13.03 20.02
CA ILE A 107 3.85 -13.07 20.66
C ILE A 107 4.41 -14.49 20.51
N ASP A 108 5.59 -14.59 19.93
CA ASP A 108 6.42 -15.81 19.94
C ASP A 108 7.88 -15.40 19.69
N ASP A 109 8.80 -16.35 19.72
CA ASP A 109 10.22 -16.14 19.46
C ASP A 109 10.39 -15.53 18.04
N PRO A 110 11.03 -14.36 17.92
CA PRO A 110 11.29 -13.69 16.64
C PRO A 110 12.03 -14.53 15.60
N ILE A 111 12.74 -15.59 16.02
CA ILE A 111 13.43 -16.52 15.10
C ILE A 111 12.45 -17.18 14.13
N PHE A 112 11.19 -17.37 14.54
CA PHE A 112 10.14 -17.95 13.73
C PHE A 112 9.40 -16.92 12.87
N ALA A 113 9.67 -15.63 13.04
CA ALA A 113 9.08 -14.60 12.20
C ALA A 113 9.64 -14.66 10.77
N ASN A 114 8.76 -14.49 9.79
CA ASN A 114 9.16 -14.32 8.40
C ASN A 114 9.76 -12.93 8.20
N GLU A 115 10.61 -12.78 7.19
CA GLU A 115 11.34 -11.54 6.96
C GLU A 115 10.40 -10.39 6.54
N LYS A 116 10.71 -9.18 7.01
CA LYS A 116 10.11 -7.93 6.52
C LYS A 116 10.48 -7.67 5.05
N ASN A 117 9.78 -6.75 4.42
CA ASN A 117 9.99 -6.33 3.04
C ASN A 117 9.79 -7.49 2.04
N THR A 118 8.83 -8.35 2.33
CA THR A 118 8.39 -9.47 1.49
C THR A 118 6.91 -9.31 1.13
N LEU A 119 6.44 -10.12 0.19
CA LEU A 119 5.00 -10.25 -0.05
C LEU A 119 4.50 -11.54 0.61
N SER A 120 3.39 -11.45 1.35
CA SER A 120 2.64 -12.63 1.76
C SER A 120 1.71 -13.06 0.63
N PHE A 121 1.67 -14.35 0.32
CA PHE A 121 0.86 -14.95 -0.72
C PHE A 121 -0.07 -16.00 -0.10
N ALA A 122 -1.35 -15.75 -0.09
CA ALA A 122 -2.35 -16.69 0.42
C ALA A 122 -2.81 -17.66 -0.67
N GLN A 123 -2.56 -18.96 -0.48
CA GLN A 123 -2.71 -19.98 -1.52
C GLN A 123 -4.15 -20.24 -1.97
N ASP A 124 -5.15 -20.06 -1.11
CA ASP A 124 -6.55 -20.36 -1.44
C ASP A 124 -7.32 -19.12 -1.91
N THR A 125 -6.97 -17.95 -1.38
CA THR A 125 -7.63 -16.67 -1.69
C THR A 125 -6.89 -15.88 -2.76
N PHE A 126 -5.66 -16.30 -3.10
CA PHE A 126 -4.76 -15.62 -4.01
C PHE A 126 -4.56 -14.14 -3.68
N THR A 127 -4.69 -13.77 -2.40
CA THR A 127 -4.38 -12.43 -1.93
C THR A 127 -2.88 -12.28 -1.72
N VAL A 128 -2.34 -11.15 -2.18
CA VAL A 128 -0.91 -10.84 -2.12
C VAL A 128 -0.73 -9.49 -1.47
N PHE A 129 0.01 -9.42 -0.35
CA PHE A 129 0.19 -8.19 0.38
C PHE A 129 1.64 -7.92 0.77
N TYR A 130 2.06 -6.66 0.70
CA TYR A 130 3.36 -6.23 1.19
C TYR A 130 3.40 -6.20 2.72
N GLN A 131 4.42 -6.84 3.30
CA GLN A 131 4.66 -6.90 4.73
C GLN A 131 5.89 -6.05 5.09
N LYS A 132 5.65 -4.90 5.74
CA LYS A 132 6.70 -3.92 6.07
C LYS A 132 7.56 -4.27 7.28
N GLN A 133 7.08 -5.15 8.14
CA GLN A 133 7.75 -5.60 9.37
C GLN A 133 7.80 -7.15 9.41
N PRO A 134 8.63 -7.76 10.27
CA PRO A 134 8.61 -9.20 10.48
C PRO A 134 7.21 -9.66 10.90
N TYR A 135 6.81 -10.86 10.53
CA TYR A 135 5.46 -11.36 10.75
C TYR A 135 5.39 -12.86 10.89
N PHE A 136 4.39 -13.34 11.59
CA PHE A 136 4.02 -14.74 11.68
C PHE A 136 2.89 -15.06 10.71
N THR A 137 2.73 -16.34 10.37
CA THR A 137 1.74 -16.75 9.38
C THR A 137 0.84 -17.87 9.88
N GLY A 138 -0.40 -17.83 9.40
CA GLY A 138 -1.30 -18.97 9.45
C GLY A 138 -1.00 -20.02 8.38
N ASN A 139 -1.88 -21.02 8.30
CA ASN A 139 -1.77 -22.09 7.30
C ASN A 139 -1.95 -21.56 5.87
N LYS A 140 -1.25 -22.16 4.91
CA LYS A 140 -1.35 -21.87 3.46
C LYS A 140 -1.02 -20.42 3.08
N VAL A 141 -0.06 -19.82 3.77
CA VAL A 141 0.55 -18.54 3.40
C VAL A 141 1.99 -18.80 2.99
N LYS A 142 2.36 -18.41 1.79
CA LYS A 142 3.73 -18.42 1.28
C LYS A 142 4.34 -17.04 1.36
N ILE A 143 5.66 -16.98 1.36
CA ILE A 143 6.44 -15.75 1.39
C ILE A 143 7.12 -15.57 0.04
N LEU A 144 6.92 -14.43 -0.60
CA LEU A 144 7.63 -14.05 -1.81
C LEU A 144 8.72 -13.08 -1.42
N LYS A 145 9.95 -13.55 -1.37
CA LYS A 145 11.13 -12.75 -1.04
C LYS A 145 11.73 -12.20 -2.33
N PRO A 146 11.83 -10.86 -2.49
CA PRO A 146 12.39 -10.26 -3.70
C PRO A 146 13.84 -10.69 -3.94
N LYS A 147 14.17 -11.08 -5.18
CA LYS A 147 15.53 -11.38 -5.64
C LYS A 147 16.24 -10.12 -6.19
N PHE A 148 15.58 -8.98 -6.18
CA PHE A 148 16.09 -7.70 -6.66
C PHE A 148 16.13 -6.67 -5.53
N ALA A 149 17.10 -5.74 -5.62
CA ALA A 149 17.16 -4.62 -4.70
C ALA A 149 16.11 -3.57 -5.06
N PHE A 150 15.37 -3.08 -4.07
CA PHE A 150 14.40 -2.00 -4.25
C PHE A 150 14.60 -0.91 -3.19
N LYS A 151 14.49 0.35 -3.63
CA LYS A 151 14.64 1.53 -2.77
C LYS A 151 13.32 2.03 -2.18
N SER A 152 12.19 1.50 -2.63
CA SER A 152 10.88 1.97 -2.23
C SER A 152 9.89 0.81 -2.14
N PRO A 153 9.12 0.70 -1.04
CA PRO A 153 8.07 -0.31 -0.90
C PRO A 153 6.96 -0.18 -1.95
N LYS A 154 6.83 0.98 -2.60
CA LYS A 154 5.85 1.23 -3.66
C LYS A 154 6.00 0.29 -4.85
N ILE A 155 7.22 -0.19 -5.12
CA ILE A 155 7.48 -1.20 -6.14
C ILE A 155 6.78 -2.52 -5.78
N LEU A 156 6.87 -2.95 -4.53
CA LEU A 156 6.20 -4.16 -4.06
C LEU A 156 4.67 -3.99 -3.99
N HIS A 157 4.17 -2.80 -3.68
CA HIS A 157 2.74 -2.50 -3.78
C HIS A 157 2.24 -2.60 -5.21
N PHE A 158 2.98 -2.07 -6.19
CA PHE A 158 2.63 -2.17 -7.61
C PHE A 158 2.56 -3.63 -8.05
N ILE A 159 3.60 -4.42 -7.74
CA ILE A 159 3.66 -5.85 -8.10
C ILE A 159 2.54 -6.63 -7.40
N SER A 160 2.30 -6.36 -6.12
CA SER A 160 1.22 -6.98 -5.35
C SER A 160 -0.16 -6.74 -5.99
N ALA A 161 -0.44 -5.50 -6.43
CA ALA A 161 -1.70 -5.17 -7.09
C ALA A 161 -1.87 -5.92 -8.41
N ILE A 162 -0.83 -6.00 -9.24
CA ILE A 162 -0.86 -6.77 -10.50
C ILE A 162 -1.10 -8.25 -10.20
N LEU A 163 -0.37 -8.84 -9.25
CA LEU A 163 -0.53 -10.24 -8.90
C LEU A 163 -1.95 -10.52 -8.42
N GLN A 164 -2.52 -9.69 -7.56
CA GLN A 164 -3.90 -9.86 -7.11
C GLN A 164 -4.90 -9.78 -8.27
N PHE A 165 -4.70 -8.84 -9.20
CA PHE A 165 -5.57 -8.66 -10.35
C PHE A 165 -5.59 -9.90 -11.25
N ILE A 166 -4.42 -10.46 -11.61
CA ILE A 166 -4.33 -11.61 -12.50
C ILE A 166 -4.71 -12.93 -11.82
N LEU A 167 -4.50 -13.03 -10.50
CA LEU A 167 -4.78 -14.26 -9.76
C LEU A 167 -6.25 -14.36 -9.28
N LYS A 168 -6.94 -13.23 -9.17
CA LYS A 168 -8.34 -13.19 -8.71
C LYS A 168 -9.30 -14.10 -9.49
N PRO A 169 -9.19 -14.25 -10.82
CA PRO A 169 -10.06 -15.17 -11.58
C PRO A 169 -9.74 -16.65 -11.36
N LEU A 170 -8.56 -16.98 -10.79
CA LEU A 170 -8.06 -18.34 -10.65
C LEU A 170 -8.56 -19.05 -9.38
N ILE A 171 -9.58 -18.51 -8.74
CA ILE A 171 -10.18 -19.06 -7.52
C ILE A 171 -10.65 -20.49 -7.78
N TRP A 172 -10.09 -21.47 -7.02
CA TRP A 172 -10.39 -22.90 -7.01
C TRP A 172 -9.84 -23.70 -8.21
N GLY A 173 -8.80 -24.49 -7.95
CA GLY A 173 -8.33 -25.58 -8.83
C GLY A 173 -6.86 -25.55 -9.23
N LEU A 174 -6.12 -24.47 -9.01
CA LEU A 174 -4.67 -24.46 -9.21
C LEU A 174 -3.99 -24.92 -7.92
N GLY A 175 -3.38 -26.10 -7.96
CA GLY A 175 -2.47 -26.55 -6.91
C GLY A 175 -1.40 -25.49 -6.70
N SER A 176 -1.42 -24.82 -5.54
CA SER A 176 -0.48 -23.75 -5.24
C SER A 176 0.69 -24.29 -4.42
N THR A 177 1.48 -25.17 -5.02
CA THR A 177 2.79 -25.57 -4.48
C THR A 177 3.79 -24.44 -4.66
N THR A 178 4.92 -24.52 -3.99
CA THR A 178 6.02 -23.55 -4.14
C THR A 178 6.45 -23.44 -5.61
N GLU A 179 6.54 -24.56 -6.29
CA GLU A 179 6.96 -24.68 -7.68
C GLU A 179 5.92 -24.09 -8.63
N SER A 180 4.63 -24.42 -8.42
CA SER A 180 3.55 -23.87 -9.27
C SER A 180 3.39 -22.36 -9.12
N ILE A 181 3.59 -21.82 -7.92
CA ILE A 181 3.59 -20.36 -7.68
C ILE A 181 4.75 -19.70 -8.42
N ALA A 182 5.95 -20.29 -8.39
CA ALA A 182 7.12 -19.75 -9.09
C ALA A 182 6.93 -19.68 -10.61
N GLU A 183 6.12 -20.56 -11.19
CA GLU A 183 5.81 -20.59 -12.63
C GLU A 183 4.73 -19.60 -13.07
N PHE A 184 4.04 -18.92 -12.14
CA PHE A 184 3.06 -17.90 -12.50
C PHE A 184 3.72 -16.79 -13.32
N LYS A 185 3.10 -16.47 -14.46
CA LYS A 185 3.54 -15.40 -15.35
C LYS A 185 2.70 -14.14 -15.11
N PHE A 186 3.37 -13.01 -15.06
CA PHE A 186 2.74 -11.70 -14.96
C PHE A 186 3.59 -10.68 -15.72
N SER A 187 2.91 -9.63 -16.20
CA SER A 187 3.60 -8.63 -17.01
C SER A 187 4.01 -7.43 -16.17
N LEU A 188 5.21 -6.92 -16.45
CA LEU A 188 5.75 -5.71 -15.85
C LEU A 188 6.18 -4.72 -16.94
N PRO A 189 6.12 -3.40 -16.65
CA PRO A 189 6.54 -2.38 -17.59
C PRO A 189 8.06 -2.39 -17.76
N LEU A 190 8.51 -2.19 -18.99
CA LEU A 190 9.91 -2.02 -19.35
C LEU A 190 10.26 -0.55 -19.51
N LYS A 191 11.53 -0.22 -19.26
CA LYS A 191 12.10 1.10 -19.56
C LYS A 191 11.93 1.41 -21.05
N PRO A 192 11.68 2.67 -21.44
CA PRO A 192 11.58 3.05 -22.85
C PRO A 192 12.85 2.72 -23.66
N THR A 193 14.00 2.64 -23.00
CA THR A 193 15.31 2.33 -23.60
C THR A 193 15.64 0.83 -23.61
N ALA A 194 14.70 -0.02 -23.19
CA ALA A 194 14.93 -1.47 -23.10
C ALA A 194 15.23 -2.05 -24.49
N LYS A 195 16.40 -2.67 -24.61
CA LYS A 195 16.84 -3.39 -25.84
C LYS A 195 16.71 -4.90 -25.70
N THR A 196 16.77 -5.37 -24.46
CA THR A 196 16.74 -6.79 -24.10
C THR A 196 15.65 -6.97 -23.06
N GLN A 197 14.70 -7.83 -23.24
CA GLN A 197 13.55 -8.02 -22.35
C GLN A 197 13.96 -8.80 -21.10
N THR A 198 14.92 -8.27 -20.34
CA THR A 198 15.49 -8.89 -19.13
C THR A 198 14.99 -8.21 -17.85
N LEU A 199 15.26 -8.82 -16.70
CA LEU A 199 14.95 -8.25 -15.39
C LEU A 199 15.58 -6.85 -15.17
N LYS A 200 16.69 -6.54 -15.81
CA LYS A 200 17.39 -5.24 -15.74
C LYS A 200 16.62 -4.14 -16.47
N ASP A 201 15.77 -4.52 -17.39
CA ASP A 201 15.00 -3.60 -18.23
C ASP A 201 13.66 -3.22 -17.57
N ILE A 202 13.28 -3.85 -16.47
CA ILE A 202 12.07 -3.52 -15.73
C ILE A 202 12.13 -2.07 -15.23
N ASP A 203 11.05 -1.32 -15.46
CA ASP A 203 10.96 0.08 -15.08
C ASP A 203 10.44 0.26 -13.63
N PHE A 204 11.33 0.04 -12.67
CA PHE A 204 11.02 0.29 -11.25
C PHE A 204 10.79 1.77 -10.94
N HIS A 205 11.32 2.70 -11.77
CA HIS A 205 11.06 4.12 -11.61
C HIS A 205 9.61 4.44 -11.93
N PHE A 206 9.10 3.97 -13.07
CA PHE A 206 7.70 4.09 -13.43
C PHE A 206 6.78 3.54 -12.32
N MET A 207 7.02 2.31 -11.85
CA MET A 207 6.18 1.70 -10.80
C MET A 207 6.09 2.56 -9.56
N ARG A 208 7.22 3.10 -9.09
CA ARG A 208 7.27 3.98 -7.92
C ARG A 208 6.50 5.28 -8.15
N THR A 209 6.73 5.91 -9.29
CA THR A 209 6.11 7.19 -9.67
C THR A 209 4.61 7.04 -9.85
N PHE A 210 4.17 5.96 -10.49
CA PHE A 210 2.76 5.66 -10.66
C PHE A 210 2.02 5.44 -9.33
N ILE A 211 2.59 4.65 -8.41
CA ILE A 211 1.99 4.48 -7.07
C ILE A 211 1.98 5.80 -6.29
N ASN A 212 3.00 6.63 -6.44
CA ASN A 212 2.99 7.98 -5.86
C ASN A 212 1.82 8.80 -6.35
N ALA A 213 1.62 8.84 -7.67
CA ALA A 213 0.52 9.57 -8.28
C ALA A 213 -0.85 9.08 -7.79
N LEU A 214 -1.07 7.78 -7.75
CA LEU A 214 -2.31 7.20 -7.21
C LEU A 214 -2.54 7.55 -5.74
N MET A 215 -1.50 7.50 -4.91
CA MET A 215 -1.60 7.89 -3.50
C MET A 215 -2.00 9.37 -3.36
N LYS A 216 -1.38 10.26 -4.14
CA LYS A 216 -1.74 11.69 -4.13
C LYS A 216 -3.19 11.92 -4.56
N GLN A 217 -3.64 11.28 -5.64
CA GLN A 217 -5.03 11.37 -6.10
C GLN A 217 -6.02 10.87 -5.04
N THR A 218 -5.73 9.75 -4.39
CA THR A 218 -6.60 9.19 -3.36
C THR A 218 -6.71 10.12 -2.15
N ILE A 219 -5.61 10.77 -1.75
CA ILE A 219 -5.55 11.63 -0.58
C ILE A 219 -6.09 13.04 -0.87
N GLN A 220 -6.06 13.47 -2.12
CA GLN A 220 -6.49 14.82 -2.50
C GLN A 220 -7.89 15.15 -1.97
N GLY A 221 -8.84 14.23 -2.11
CA GLY A 221 -10.20 14.41 -1.58
C GLY A 221 -10.23 14.55 -0.05
N VAL A 222 -9.39 13.78 0.67
CA VAL A 222 -9.28 13.86 2.13
C VAL A 222 -8.70 15.20 2.55
N VAL A 223 -7.64 15.67 1.88
CA VAL A 223 -7.01 16.98 2.17
C VAL A 223 -7.98 18.13 1.90
N GLN A 224 -8.69 18.09 0.78
CA GLN A 224 -9.70 19.11 0.45
C GLN A 224 -10.82 19.16 1.49
N TYR A 225 -11.34 18.00 1.89
CA TYR A 225 -12.35 17.91 2.95
C TYR A 225 -11.82 18.46 4.28
N SER A 226 -10.61 18.07 4.70
CA SER A 226 -9.98 18.54 5.92
C SER A 226 -9.82 20.06 5.93
N ASN A 227 -9.31 20.65 4.84
CA ASN A 227 -9.10 22.08 4.71
C ASN A 227 -10.44 22.85 4.74
N ALA A 228 -11.47 22.38 4.05
CA ALA A 228 -12.79 22.99 4.08
C ALA A 228 -13.42 22.97 5.48
N LYS A 229 -13.28 21.86 6.20
CA LYS A 229 -13.77 21.74 7.58
C LYS A 229 -13.01 22.66 8.54
N MET A 230 -11.68 22.74 8.44
CA MET A 230 -10.89 23.67 9.26
C MET A 230 -11.29 25.13 9.02
N GLN A 231 -11.53 25.51 7.78
CA GLN A 231 -11.94 26.86 7.43
C GLN A 231 -13.31 27.18 8.01
N ALA A 232 -14.29 26.30 7.85
CA ALA A 232 -15.64 26.48 8.40
C ALA A 232 -15.63 26.57 9.94
N THR A 233 -14.80 25.76 10.60
CA THR A 233 -14.67 25.81 12.08
C THR A 233 -14.04 27.13 12.54
N LYS A 234 -13.01 27.63 11.84
CA LYS A 234 -12.41 28.93 12.14
C LYS A 234 -13.40 30.07 11.99
N GLU A 235 -14.21 30.06 10.93
CA GLU A 235 -15.25 31.05 10.68
C GLU A 235 -16.33 31.03 11.77
N ALA A 236 -16.81 29.86 12.18
CA ALA A 236 -17.78 29.72 13.26
C ALA A 236 -17.25 30.26 14.60
N ILE A 237 -15.99 29.92 14.96
CA ILE A 237 -15.37 30.44 16.19
C ILE A 237 -15.17 31.95 16.15
N SER A 238 -14.83 32.53 14.98
CA SER A 238 -14.64 33.98 14.84
C SER A 238 -15.95 34.77 14.90
N GLN A 239 -17.08 34.20 14.53
CA GLN A 239 -18.40 34.81 14.58
C GLN A 239 -19.02 34.77 16.00
N GLU A 240 -18.62 33.84 16.84
CA GLU A 240 -19.10 33.70 18.22
C GLU A 240 -18.33 34.54 19.24
N ALA A 241 -17.25 35.23 18.85
CA ALA A 241 -16.55 36.15 19.75
C ALA A 241 -17.49 37.36 20.03
N PRO A 242 -18.05 37.50 21.26
CA PRO A 242 -18.90 38.62 21.58
C PRO A 242 -18.05 39.88 21.52
N THR A 243 -18.48 40.85 20.71
CA THR A 243 -18.09 42.25 20.87
C THR A 243 -18.61 42.68 22.24
N GLN A 244 -17.79 42.62 23.27
CA GLN A 244 -18.01 43.37 24.49
C GLN A 244 -18.05 44.85 24.10
N LYS A 245 -19.26 45.37 23.84
CA LYS A 245 -19.48 46.77 23.90
C LYS A 245 -19.46 47.15 25.38
N ASP A 246 -18.40 47.82 25.78
CA ASP A 246 -18.39 48.62 26.99
C ASP A 246 -19.63 49.51 27.03
N SER A 247 -20.52 49.21 27.93
CA SER A 247 -21.49 50.22 28.39
C SER A 247 -21.15 50.52 29.85
N LEU A 248 -20.19 51.38 30.02
CA LEU A 248 -20.11 52.27 31.15
C LEU A 248 -21.18 53.31 30.98
N PHE A 249 -22.27 53.22 31.76
CA PHE A 249 -22.95 54.32 32.43
C PHE A 249 -23.82 53.74 33.55
#